data_205a4ccc1e3da71eb474b09c10630348
#
_entry.id   205a4ccc1e3da71eb474b09c10630348
#
_cell.length_a   1.000
_cell.length_b   1.000
_cell.length_c   1.000
_cell.angle_alpha   90.00
_cell.angle_beta   90.00
_cell.angle_gamma   90.00
#
_symmetry.space_group_name_H-M   'P 1'
#
loop_
_entity.id
_entity.type
_entity.pdbx_description
1 polymer ?
#
loop_
_entity_poly.entity_id
_entity_poly.type
_entity_poly.pdbx_seq_one_letter_code
_entity_poly.pdbx_strand_id
1 'polypeptide(L)'
;MSNNTAYLVGFMGSGKSTILKLIKEKTEINTMDLDDLVEAENSESIDNIFEKFGEDFFRLEEEKSFKKIQNMPRTVISLGGGSLVSDSIRNTVQESENSFYLRNEFRNLWKY
;
A
#
# COMPACT_ATOMS: atom_id res chain seq x y z
N MET A 1 -3.80 16.91 -14.54
CA MET A 1 -3.18 15.82 -15.32
C MET A 1 -3.04 14.59 -14.50
N SER A 2 -3.65 13.55 -14.96
CA SER A 2 -3.55 12.28 -14.31
C SER A 2 -2.16 11.68 -14.51
N ASN A 3 -1.56 11.11 -13.48
CA ASN A 3 -0.24 10.51 -13.60
C ASN A 3 -0.28 8.99 -13.64
N ASN A 4 -1.46 8.41 -13.84
CA ASN A 4 -1.62 6.96 -13.98
C ASN A 4 -1.10 6.16 -12.79
N THR A 5 -1.21 6.75 -11.61
CA THR A 5 -0.90 6.04 -10.38
C THR A 5 -2.16 5.39 -9.86
N ALA A 6 -2.10 4.14 -9.49
CA ALA A 6 -3.23 3.43 -8.92
C ALA A 6 -2.85 2.92 -7.53
N TYR A 7 -3.85 2.80 -6.67
CA TYR A 7 -3.64 2.35 -5.30
C TYR A 7 -4.43 1.08 -5.05
N LEU A 8 -3.76 0.09 -4.50
CA LEU A 8 -4.39 -1.18 -4.17
C LEU A 8 -4.30 -1.36 -2.66
N VAL A 9 -5.44 -1.28 -2.00
CA VAL A 9 -5.49 -1.36 -0.55
C VAL A 9 -6.06 -2.70 -0.14
N GLY A 10 -5.39 -3.39 0.76
CA GLY A 10 -5.89 -4.67 1.21
C GLY A 10 -5.18 -5.14 2.46
N PHE A 11 -5.92 -5.90 3.26
CA PHE A 11 -5.36 -6.52 4.44
C PHE A 11 -4.65 -7.81 4.09
N MET A 12 -3.88 -8.32 5.04
CA MET A 12 -3.24 -9.61 4.89
C MET A 12 -4.29 -10.66 4.53
N GLY A 13 -3.97 -11.50 3.56
CA GLY A 13 -4.89 -12.55 3.14
C GLY A 13 -5.95 -12.11 2.15
N SER A 14 -5.90 -10.89 1.67
CA SER A 14 -6.92 -10.39 0.74
C SER A 14 -6.62 -10.71 -0.73
N GLY A 15 -5.46 -11.31 -1.00
CA GLY A 15 -5.08 -11.59 -2.39
C GLY A 15 -4.26 -10.48 -3.03
N LYS A 16 -3.85 -9.49 -2.29
CA LYS A 16 -3.12 -8.35 -2.80
C LYS A 16 -1.80 -8.75 -3.45
N SER A 17 -1.05 -9.63 -2.81
CA SER A 17 0.22 -10.10 -3.36
C SER A 17 0.03 -10.82 -4.68
N THR A 18 -1.02 -11.62 -4.79
CA THR A 18 -1.31 -12.35 -6.01
C THR A 18 -1.61 -11.39 -7.16
N ILE A 19 -2.40 -10.37 -6.87
CA ILE A 19 -2.75 -9.39 -7.89
C ILE A 19 -1.53 -8.62 -8.35
N LEU A 20 -0.67 -8.21 -7.42
CA LEU A 20 0.55 -7.50 -7.78
C LEU A 20 1.45 -8.36 -8.66
N LYS A 21 1.56 -9.64 -8.32
CA LYS A 21 2.37 -10.55 -9.10
C LYS A 21 1.84 -10.68 -10.52
N LEU A 22 0.53 -10.79 -10.67
CA LEU A 22 -0.08 -10.89 -11.98
C LEU A 22 0.15 -9.63 -12.81
N ILE A 23 0.01 -8.48 -12.19
CA ILE A 23 0.26 -7.22 -12.89
C ILE A 23 1.70 -7.17 -13.37
N LYS A 24 2.62 -7.54 -12.51
CA LYS A 24 4.04 -7.49 -12.82
C LYS A 24 4.40 -8.43 -13.95
N GLU A 25 3.79 -9.61 -13.97
CA GLU A 25 4.12 -10.63 -14.96
C GLU A 25 3.45 -10.40 -16.30
N LYS A 26 2.28 -9.76 -16.31
CA LYS A 26 1.49 -9.66 -17.52
C LYS A 26 1.41 -8.27 -18.14
N THR A 27 1.99 -7.30 -17.49
CA THR A 27 1.96 -5.93 -17.99
C THR A 27 3.32 -5.26 -17.78
N GLU A 28 3.44 -4.06 -18.31
CA GLU A 28 4.63 -3.25 -18.09
C GLU A 28 4.41 -2.21 -17.00
N ILE A 29 3.32 -2.37 -16.26
CA ILE A 29 3.02 -1.46 -15.15
C ILE A 29 3.94 -1.79 -13.98
N ASN A 30 4.52 -0.76 -13.38
CA ASN A 30 5.36 -0.95 -12.22
C ASN A 30 4.50 -1.22 -10.98
N THR A 31 5.04 -1.97 -10.04
CA THR A 31 4.37 -2.20 -8.78
C THR A 31 5.29 -1.81 -7.64
N MET A 32 4.71 -1.20 -6.62
CA MET A 32 5.44 -0.80 -5.42
C MET A 32 4.61 -1.23 -4.21
N ASP A 33 5.28 -1.79 -3.21
CA ASP A 33 4.62 -2.11 -1.95
C ASP A 33 5.14 -1.15 -0.90
N LEU A 34 4.23 -0.42 -0.27
CA LEU A 34 4.65 0.61 0.68
C LEU A 34 5.38 0.03 1.89
N ASP A 35 4.93 -1.12 2.39
CA ASP A 35 5.59 -1.75 3.52
C ASP A 35 7.03 -2.14 3.16
N ASP A 36 7.22 -2.69 1.97
CA ASP A 36 8.55 -3.06 1.52
C ASP A 36 9.46 -1.84 1.43
N LEU A 37 8.90 -0.73 0.97
CA LEU A 37 9.68 0.49 0.85
C LEU A 37 10.10 1.01 2.22
N VAL A 38 9.19 0.99 3.18
CA VAL A 38 9.50 1.44 4.54
C VAL A 38 10.62 0.57 5.12
N GLU A 39 10.53 -0.74 4.92
CA GLU A 39 11.58 -1.64 5.41
C GLU A 39 12.91 -1.35 4.76
N ALA A 40 12.90 -1.12 3.45
CA ALA A 40 14.15 -0.85 2.74
C ALA A 40 14.77 0.45 3.18
N GLU A 41 13.96 1.47 3.41
CA GLU A 41 14.49 2.78 3.79
C GLU A 41 14.99 2.82 5.21
N ASN A 42 14.51 1.93 6.05
CA ASN A 42 14.95 1.88 7.44
C ASN A 42 15.91 0.74 7.71
N SER A 43 16.18 -0.09 6.70
CA SER A 43 17.03 -1.27 6.83
C SER A 43 16.59 -2.14 8.00
N GLU A 44 15.28 -2.28 8.16
CA GLU A 44 14.70 -2.96 9.31
C GLU A 44 13.34 -3.52 8.94
N SER A 45 12.96 -4.66 9.51
CA SER A 45 11.63 -5.18 9.29
C SER A 45 10.58 -4.32 9.98
N ILE A 46 9.36 -4.37 9.49
CA ILE A 46 8.26 -3.62 10.10
C ILE A 46 8.10 -4.02 11.57
N ASP A 47 8.17 -5.33 11.87
CA ASP A 47 8.05 -5.79 13.25
C ASP A 47 9.11 -5.18 14.13
N ASN A 48 10.33 -5.11 13.65
CA ASN A 48 11.41 -4.51 14.43
C ASN A 48 11.24 -3.01 14.60
N ILE A 49 10.72 -2.34 13.58
CA ILE A 49 10.46 -0.91 13.69
C ILE A 49 9.44 -0.64 14.79
N PHE A 50 8.35 -1.42 14.80
CA PHE A 50 7.35 -1.28 15.85
C PHE A 50 7.95 -1.55 17.23
N GLU A 51 8.74 -2.59 17.33
CA GLU A 51 9.30 -2.98 18.62
C GLU A 51 10.30 -1.97 19.15
N LYS A 52 11.14 -1.44 18.26
CA LYS A 52 12.21 -0.53 18.68
C LYS A 52 11.75 0.91 18.83
N PHE A 53 10.85 1.36 17.97
CA PHE A 53 10.51 2.76 17.87
C PHE A 53 9.04 3.08 18.08
N GLY A 54 8.17 2.08 18.01
CA GLY A 54 6.76 2.27 18.25
C GLY A 54 5.97 2.64 17.01
N GLU A 55 4.65 2.66 17.17
CA GLU A 55 3.74 2.88 16.05
C GLU A 55 3.85 4.30 15.49
N ASP A 56 3.99 5.30 16.35
CA ASP A 56 4.05 6.67 15.86
C ASP A 56 5.22 6.88 14.91
N PHE A 57 6.36 6.32 15.25
CA PHE A 57 7.54 6.41 14.39
C PHE A 57 7.27 5.71 13.05
N PHE A 58 6.68 4.52 13.13
CA PHE A 58 6.37 3.78 11.92
C PHE A 58 5.45 4.59 11.00
N ARG A 59 4.41 5.21 11.56
CA ARG A 59 3.48 5.99 10.75
C ARG A 59 4.14 7.18 10.08
N LEU A 60 5.09 7.82 10.76
CA LEU A 60 5.83 8.91 10.16
C LEU A 60 6.69 8.42 8.99
N GLU A 61 7.36 7.28 9.18
CA GLU A 61 8.17 6.70 8.11
C GLU A 61 7.32 6.25 6.94
N GLU A 62 6.15 5.72 7.24
CA GLU A 62 5.21 5.31 6.21
C GLU A 62 4.78 6.50 5.35
N GLU A 63 4.44 7.61 5.98
CA GLU A 63 4.06 8.81 5.26
C GLU A 63 5.20 9.37 4.42
N LYS A 64 6.40 9.34 4.95
CA LYS A 64 7.56 9.82 4.21
C LYS A 64 7.80 8.98 2.96
N SER A 65 7.72 7.67 3.11
CA SER A 65 7.90 6.77 1.98
C SER A 65 6.79 6.94 0.96
N PHE A 66 5.56 7.07 1.42
CA PHE A 66 4.43 7.25 0.53
C PHE A 66 4.58 8.52 -0.32
N LYS A 67 5.02 9.60 0.28
CA LYS A 67 5.19 10.86 -0.45
C LYS A 67 6.21 10.75 -1.57
N LYS A 68 7.15 9.85 -1.43
CA LYS A 68 8.17 9.67 -2.47
C LYS A 68 7.60 8.98 -3.70
N ILE A 69 6.55 8.18 -3.56
CA ILE A 69 6.06 7.36 -4.66
C ILE A 69 4.63 7.68 -5.08
N GLN A 70 3.94 8.58 -4.38
CA GLN A 70 2.51 8.78 -4.62
C GLN A 70 2.16 9.29 -6.01
N ASN A 71 3.13 9.82 -6.74
CA ASN A 71 2.87 10.37 -8.07
C ASN A 71 3.66 9.67 -9.16
N MET A 72 4.11 8.46 -8.92
CA MET A 72 4.87 7.72 -9.92
C MET A 72 3.96 7.27 -11.04
N PRO A 73 4.30 7.58 -12.30
CA PRO A 73 3.45 7.20 -13.42
C PRO A 73 3.48 5.71 -13.68
N ARG A 74 2.37 5.19 -14.19
CA ARG A 74 2.25 3.80 -14.59
C ARG A 74 2.67 2.86 -13.47
N THR A 75 2.18 3.14 -12.27
CA THR A 75 2.57 2.39 -11.08
C THR A 75 1.35 2.04 -10.26
N VAL A 76 1.32 0.81 -9.76
CA VAL A 76 0.33 0.39 -8.78
C VAL A 76 1.03 0.34 -7.43
N ILE A 77 0.53 1.12 -6.49
CA ILE A 77 1.09 1.19 -5.15
C ILE A 77 0.21 0.36 -4.23
N SER A 78 0.82 -0.64 -3.61
CA SER A 78 0.12 -1.54 -2.69
C SER A 78 0.23 -0.99 -1.28
N LEU A 79 -0.90 -0.90 -0.59
CA LEU A 79 -0.99 -0.38 0.77
C LEU A 79 -1.68 -1.41 1.66
N GLY A 80 -1.19 -1.55 2.88
CA GLY A 80 -1.91 -2.31 3.89
C GLY A 80 -3.09 -1.50 4.38
N GLY A 81 -4.09 -2.20 4.96
CA GLY A 81 -5.27 -1.51 5.45
C GLY A 81 -4.95 -0.49 6.53
N GLY A 82 -3.90 -0.76 7.33
CA GLY A 82 -3.51 0.16 8.39
C GLY A 82 -2.95 1.48 7.88
N SER A 83 -2.50 1.52 6.62
CA SER A 83 -1.95 2.77 6.07
C SER A 83 -2.98 3.88 6.03
N LEU A 84 -4.26 3.53 5.99
CA LEU A 84 -5.32 4.53 5.91
C LEU A 84 -5.57 5.25 7.22
N VAL A 85 -4.88 4.86 8.29
CA VAL A 85 -4.93 5.60 9.54
C VAL A 85 -4.32 6.99 9.34
N SER A 86 -3.33 7.11 8.45
CA SER A 86 -2.74 8.40 8.14
C SER A 86 -3.72 9.22 7.31
N ASP A 87 -4.02 10.43 7.79
CA ASP A 87 -4.92 11.32 7.06
C ASP A 87 -4.37 11.65 5.68
N SER A 88 -3.08 11.90 5.62
CA SER A 88 -2.42 12.27 4.36
C SER A 88 -2.56 11.16 3.33
N ILE A 89 -2.25 9.94 3.72
CA ILE A 89 -2.35 8.80 2.80
C ILE A 89 -3.81 8.55 2.43
N ARG A 90 -4.70 8.54 3.42
CA ARG A 90 -6.10 8.28 3.18
C ARG A 90 -6.70 9.28 2.21
N ASN A 91 -6.42 10.55 2.40
CA ASN A 91 -6.97 11.58 1.53
C ASN A 91 -6.48 11.43 0.10
N THR A 92 -5.20 11.14 -0.07
CA THR A 92 -4.64 10.95 -1.40
C THR A 92 -5.31 9.77 -2.11
N VAL A 93 -5.46 8.66 -1.39
CA VAL A 93 -6.07 7.46 -1.95
C VAL A 93 -7.54 7.71 -2.30
N GLN A 94 -8.28 8.36 -1.40
CA GLN A 94 -9.69 8.60 -1.62
C GLN A 94 -9.96 9.59 -2.74
N GLU A 95 -9.05 10.51 -2.98
CA GLU A 95 -9.20 11.48 -4.07
C GLU A 95 -8.76 10.92 -5.40
N SER A 96 -8.10 9.79 -5.41
CA SER A 96 -7.64 9.19 -6.65
C SER A 96 -8.80 8.48 -7.34
N GLU A 97 -8.82 8.56 -8.67
CA GLU A 97 -9.82 7.84 -9.45
C GLU A 97 -9.47 6.38 -9.62
N ASN A 98 -8.27 6.00 -9.20
CA ASN A 98 -7.76 4.64 -9.43
C ASN A 98 -7.43 3.96 -8.11
N SER A 99 -8.38 3.93 -7.21
CA SER A 99 -8.21 3.27 -5.91
C SER A 99 -9.04 2.00 -5.88
N PHE A 100 -8.42 0.91 -5.48
CA PHE A 100 -9.08 -0.39 -5.41
C PHE A 100 -8.88 -0.98 -4.02
N TYR A 101 -9.97 -1.41 -3.42
CA TYR A 101 -9.96 -1.95 -2.07
C TYR A 101 -10.27 -3.44 -2.13
N LEU A 102 -9.32 -4.25 -1.70
CA LEU A 102 -9.52 -5.68 -1.66
C LEU A 102 -10.08 -6.08 -0.31
N ARG A 103 -11.13 -6.86 -0.35
CA ARG A 103 -11.71 -7.40 0.86
C ARG A 103 -11.22 -8.81 1.06
N ASN A 104 -11.26 -9.24 2.30
CA ASN A 104 -10.98 -10.61 2.62
C ASN A 104 -12.14 -11.45 2.07
N GLU A 105 -11.86 -12.26 1.06
CA GLU A 105 -12.91 -13.01 0.37
C GLU A 105 -13.62 -13.99 1.29
N PHE A 106 -12.86 -14.58 2.18
CA PHE A 106 -13.45 -15.50 3.12
C PHE A 106 -14.56 -14.82 3.93
N ARG A 107 -14.28 -13.62 4.40
CA ARG A 107 -15.26 -12.86 5.15
C ARG A 107 -16.44 -12.47 4.29
N ASN A 108 -16.17 -12.13 3.06
CA ASN A 108 -17.24 -11.74 2.14
C ASN A 108 -18.21 -12.89 1.89
N LEU A 109 -17.68 -14.09 1.79
CA LEU A 109 -18.51 -15.27 1.59
C LEU A 109 -19.45 -15.47 2.77
N TRP A 110 -18.99 -15.15 3.97
CA TRP A 110 -19.82 -15.30 5.15
C TRP A 110 -20.91 -14.25 5.24
N LYS A 111 -20.67 -13.11 4.64
CA LYS A 111 -21.64 -12.03 4.70
C LYS A 111 -22.81 -12.24 3.78
N TYR A 112 -22.64 -13.03 2.80
CA TYR A 112 -23.67 -13.28 1.83
C TYR A 112 -24.17 -14.70 1.90
#